data_f7a72b9536565ee101838a83107b3ecd
#
_entry.id   f7a72b9536565ee101838a83107b3ecd
#
_cell.length_a   1.000
_cell.length_b   1.000
_cell.length_c   1.000
_cell.angle_alpha   90.00
_cell.angle_beta   90.00
_cell.angle_gamma   90.00
#
_symmetry.space_group_name_H-M   'P 1'
#
loop_
_entity.id
_entity.type
_entity.pdbx_description
1 polymer ?
#
loop_
_entity_poly.entity_id
_entity_poly.type
_entity_poly.pdbx_seq_one_letter_code
_entity_poly.pdbx_strand_id
1 'polypeptide(L)'
;MQLVSYTFPWKPLVIMPVGDIQWFGDDHEVALEKLRRHILWGVQQGAWFVGMGDYIDAFSPSNRQRLKSAGLYDNANRVVDRAAVSLVDQLYEKALKPSKGRWLGLLAGHHFADLRDGTTTDQYLAYKL
;
A
#
# COMPACT_ATOMS: atom_id res chain seq x y z
N MET A 1 5.49 14.24 -15.75
CA MET A 1 4.29 13.38 -15.69
C MET A 1 4.55 12.16 -16.55
N GLN A 2 4.44 10.97 -16.01
CA GLN A 2 4.60 9.72 -16.76
C GLN A 2 3.21 9.23 -17.18
N LEU A 3 2.97 9.05 -18.48
CA LEU A 3 1.74 8.47 -19.00
C LEU A 3 1.91 6.95 -19.06
N VAL A 4 1.00 6.24 -18.40
CA VAL A 4 0.92 4.77 -18.48
C VAL A 4 -0.39 4.45 -19.18
N SER A 5 -0.33 3.59 -20.22
CA SER A 5 -1.50 3.15 -20.97
C SER A 5 -1.62 1.63 -20.96
N TYR A 6 -2.84 1.14 -20.85
CA TYR A 6 -3.15 -0.28 -20.93
C TYR A 6 -4.14 -0.52 -22.04
N THR A 7 -3.95 -1.60 -22.81
CA THR A 7 -4.87 -2.02 -23.84
C THR A 7 -5.53 -3.33 -23.44
N PHE A 8 -6.84 -3.36 -23.45
CA PHE A 8 -7.64 -4.53 -23.11
C PHE A 8 -8.42 -5.03 -24.32
N PRO A 9 -8.71 -6.34 -24.42
CA PRO A 9 -9.64 -6.86 -25.41
C PRO A 9 -11.02 -6.19 -25.27
N TRP A 10 -11.73 -6.06 -26.39
CA TRP A 10 -13.10 -5.52 -26.42
C TRP A 10 -14.09 -6.49 -25.75
N LYS A 11 -14.18 -6.38 -24.42
CA LYS A 11 -15.10 -7.15 -23.56
C LYS A 11 -15.37 -6.35 -22.28
N PRO A 12 -16.42 -6.67 -21.52
CA PRO A 12 -16.64 -6.04 -20.21
C PRO A 12 -15.39 -6.11 -19.35
N LEU A 13 -15.00 -4.97 -18.79
CA LEU A 13 -13.84 -4.80 -17.92
C LEU A 13 -14.32 -4.41 -16.52
N VAL A 14 -13.86 -5.14 -15.50
CA VAL A 14 -14.09 -4.78 -14.10
C VAL A 14 -12.83 -4.13 -13.57
N ILE A 15 -12.94 -2.89 -13.09
CA ILE A 15 -11.87 -2.18 -12.39
C ILE A 15 -12.31 -1.94 -10.95
N MET A 16 -11.45 -2.30 -10.02
CA MET A 16 -11.71 -2.20 -8.59
C MET A 16 -10.72 -1.22 -7.93
N PRO A 17 -11.17 -0.02 -7.51
CA PRO A 17 -10.33 0.89 -6.74
C PRO A 17 -10.14 0.36 -5.32
N VAL A 18 -8.93 0.46 -4.80
CA VAL A 18 -8.55 0.04 -3.45
C VAL A 18 -7.65 1.10 -2.82
N GLY A 19 -8.06 1.68 -1.73
CA GLY A 19 -7.27 2.68 -1.02
C GLY A 19 -7.84 2.98 0.35
N ASP A 20 -7.25 3.95 1.03
CA ASP A 20 -7.63 4.39 2.38
C ASP A 20 -7.68 3.23 3.38
N ILE A 21 -6.73 2.30 3.24
CA ILE A 21 -6.64 1.08 4.07
C ILE A 21 -6.09 1.44 5.44
N GLN A 22 -5.10 2.32 5.50
CA GLN A 22 -4.45 2.85 6.70
C GLN A 22 -4.06 1.74 7.69
N TRP A 23 -3.47 0.66 7.17
CA TRP A 23 -3.04 -0.47 7.98
C TRP A 23 -1.88 -0.08 8.91
N PHE A 24 -2.03 -0.32 10.21
CA PHE A 24 -1.01 0.00 11.21
C PHE A 24 -0.68 -1.13 12.20
N GLY A 25 -1.22 -2.34 11.97
CA GLY A 25 -0.89 -3.52 12.78
C GLY A 25 -2.11 -4.29 13.31
N ASP A 26 -1.89 -5.07 14.32
CA ASP A 26 -2.76 -6.21 14.70
C ASP A 26 -4.15 -5.88 15.22
N ASP A 27 -4.43 -4.64 15.64
CA ASP A 27 -5.71 -4.29 16.27
C ASP A 27 -6.89 -4.24 15.28
N HIS A 28 -6.63 -4.40 13.97
CA HIS A 28 -7.64 -4.31 12.91
C HIS A 28 -7.74 -5.56 12.01
N GLU A 29 -7.45 -6.73 12.53
CA GLU A 29 -7.52 -7.99 11.76
C GLU A 29 -8.89 -8.22 11.10
N VAL A 30 -9.98 -7.82 11.75
CA VAL A 30 -11.36 -7.94 11.19
C VAL A 30 -11.52 -7.08 9.93
N ALA A 31 -10.96 -5.86 9.92
CA ALA A 31 -11.00 -4.98 8.75
C ALA A 31 -10.15 -5.54 7.61
N LEU A 32 -8.98 -6.07 7.93
CA LEU A 32 -8.08 -6.70 6.96
C LEU A 32 -8.69 -7.96 6.34
N GLU A 33 -9.39 -8.78 7.11
CA GLU A 33 -10.12 -9.94 6.60
C GLU A 33 -11.27 -9.53 5.66
N LYS A 34 -11.98 -8.42 5.95
CA LYS A 34 -12.98 -7.86 5.03
C LYS A 34 -12.34 -7.42 3.71
N LEU A 35 -11.22 -6.70 3.78
CA LEU A 35 -10.45 -6.32 2.60
C LEU A 35 -10.05 -7.54 1.80
N ARG A 36 -9.47 -8.56 2.44
CA ARG A 36 -9.07 -9.81 1.79
C ARG A 36 -10.23 -10.47 1.05
N ARG A 37 -11.40 -10.52 1.64
CA ARG A 37 -12.61 -11.07 0.98
C ARG A 37 -13.00 -10.26 -0.25
N HIS A 38 -12.93 -8.93 -0.20
CA HIS A 38 -13.20 -8.07 -1.36
C HIS A 38 -12.16 -8.29 -2.47
N ILE A 39 -10.88 -8.41 -2.14
CA ILE A 39 -9.82 -8.73 -3.11
C ILE A 39 -10.07 -10.09 -3.76
N LEU A 40 -10.38 -11.12 -2.99
CA LEU A 40 -10.69 -12.45 -3.53
C LEU A 40 -11.92 -12.42 -4.45
N TRP A 41 -12.97 -11.71 -4.05
CA TRP A 41 -14.15 -11.52 -4.90
C TRP A 41 -13.77 -10.83 -6.21
N GLY A 42 -13.01 -9.74 -6.17
CA GLY A 42 -12.52 -9.04 -7.37
C GLY A 42 -11.71 -9.96 -8.28
N VAL A 43 -10.81 -10.76 -7.72
CA VAL A 43 -10.03 -11.76 -8.49
C VAL A 43 -10.95 -12.77 -9.17
N GLN A 44 -11.98 -13.27 -8.48
CA GLN A 44 -12.98 -14.19 -9.04
C GLN A 44 -13.79 -13.55 -10.19
N GLN A 45 -14.07 -12.25 -10.10
CA GLN A 45 -14.73 -11.48 -11.18
C GLN A 45 -13.77 -11.12 -12.34
N GLY A 46 -12.51 -11.50 -12.26
CA GLY A 46 -11.52 -11.13 -13.27
C GLY A 46 -11.13 -9.65 -13.24
N ALA A 47 -11.32 -8.99 -12.09
CA ALA A 47 -11.05 -7.57 -11.94
C ALA A 47 -9.55 -7.23 -12.08
N TRP A 48 -9.29 -6.00 -12.55
CA TRP A 48 -8.04 -5.28 -12.40
C TRP A 48 -8.18 -4.28 -11.26
N PHE A 49 -7.09 -4.02 -10.56
CA PHE A 49 -7.09 -3.16 -9.40
C PHE A 49 -6.36 -1.85 -9.67
N VAL A 50 -6.82 -0.78 -9.03
CA VAL A 50 -6.15 0.52 -9.00
C VAL A 50 -5.99 0.94 -7.55
N GLY A 51 -4.76 1.18 -7.14
CA GLY A 51 -4.48 1.68 -5.80
C GLY A 51 -4.74 3.19 -5.70
N MET A 52 -5.47 3.62 -4.67
CA MET A 52 -5.91 5.00 -4.48
C MET A 52 -5.11 5.75 -3.39
N GLY A 53 -4.04 5.16 -2.88
CA GLY A 53 -3.20 5.73 -1.83
C GLY A 53 -3.61 5.30 -0.42
N ASP A 54 -2.81 5.75 0.57
CA ASP A 54 -3.01 5.55 2.00
C ASP A 54 -3.16 4.07 2.40
N TYR A 55 -2.21 3.25 1.98
CA TYR A 55 -2.23 1.79 2.20
C TYR A 55 -1.87 1.41 3.62
N ILE A 56 -0.88 2.11 4.20
CA ILE A 56 -0.45 1.93 5.59
C ILE A 56 -0.53 3.25 6.34
N ASP A 57 -0.69 3.21 7.65
CA ASP A 57 -0.56 4.39 8.52
C ASP A 57 0.75 4.30 9.32
N ALA A 58 1.88 4.51 8.63
CA ALA A 58 3.18 4.52 9.29
C ALA A 58 3.45 5.85 10.00
N PHE A 59 3.26 6.95 9.28
CA PHE A 59 3.44 8.30 9.83
C PHE A 59 2.65 9.34 9.02
N SER A 60 1.83 10.14 9.69
CA SER A 60 1.28 11.35 9.06
C SER A 60 2.39 12.35 8.74
N PRO A 61 2.22 13.23 7.72
CA PRO A 61 3.22 14.24 7.38
C PRO A 61 3.65 15.10 8.56
N SER A 62 2.71 15.44 9.45
CA SER A 62 2.98 16.23 10.67
C SER A 62 3.84 15.47 11.69
N ASN A 63 3.61 14.18 11.86
CA ASN A 63 4.41 13.35 12.75
C ASN A 63 5.83 13.13 12.22
N ARG A 64 5.99 12.93 10.91
CA ARG A 64 7.32 12.87 10.27
C ARG A 64 8.11 14.15 10.51
N GLN A 65 7.48 15.30 10.34
CA GLN A 65 8.14 16.59 10.55
C GLN A 65 8.54 16.80 12.02
N ARG A 66 7.68 16.41 12.97
CA ARG A 66 8.00 16.47 14.41
C ARG A 66 9.18 15.57 14.77
N LEU A 67 9.24 14.34 14.27
CA LEU A 67 10.34 13.42 14.49
C LEU A 67 11.66 13.95 13.91
N LYS A 68 11.62 14.53 12.69
CA LYS A 68 12.78 15.19 12.09
C LYS A 68 13.26 16.36 12.94
N SER A 69 12.37 17.23 13.39
CA SER A 69 12.70 18.40 14.22
C SER A 69 13.26 18.04 15.59
N ALA A 70 12.87 16.89 16.15
CA ALA A 70 13.35 16.40 17.43
C ALA A 70 14.72 15.69 17.34
N GLY A 71 15.30 15.54 16.14
CA GLY A 71 16.55 14.79 15.92
C GLY A 71 16.45 13.28 16.19
N LEU A 72 15.25 12.80 16.49
CA LEU A 72 14.99 11.37 16.78
C LEU A 72 14.94 10.53 15.51
N TYR A 73 14.69 11.19 14.38
CA TYR A 73 14.50 10.51 13.11
C TYR A 73 15.76 9.77 12.65
N ASP A 74 16.94 10.37 12.80
CA ASP A 74 18.19 9.76 12.34
C ASP A 74 18.64 8.56 13.19
N ASN A 75 18.39 8.59 14.49
CA ASN A 75 18.76 7.52 15.40
C ASN A 75 17.75 6.34 15.42
N ALA A 76 16.48 6.62 15.16
CA ALA A 76 15.41 5.62 15.12
C ALA A 76 15.18 5.02 13.73
N ASN A 77 15.79 5.55 12.68
CA ASN A 77 15.50 5.22 11.28
C ASN A 77 15.49 3.71 10.97
N ARG A 78 16.46 2.95 11.52
CA ARG A 78 16.52 1.49 11.26
C ARG A 78 15.32 0.74 11.83
N VAL A 79 14.84 1.16 12.99
CA VAL A 79 13.69 0.52 13.65
C VAL A 79 12.42 0.92 12.94
N VAL A 80 12.32 2.20 12.59
CA VAL A 80 11.18 2.78 11.86
C VAL A 80 11.04 2.17 10.47
N ASP A 81 12.15 2.07 9.71
CA ASP A 81 12.14 1.46 8.38
C ASP A 81 11.69 -0.01 8.44
N ARG A 82 12.22 -0.77 9.39
CA ARG A 82 11.83 -2.18 9.57
C ARG A 82 10.36 -2.31 9.95
N ALA A 83 9.87 -1.46 10.83
CA ALA A 83 8.47 -1.45 11.22
C ALA A 83 7.56 -1.11 10.03
N ALA A 84 7.91 -0.07 9.26
CA ALA A 84 7.15 0.35 8.09
C ALA A 84 7.13 -0.74 6.99
N VAL A 85 8.29 -1.35 6.70
CA VAL A 85 8.40 -2.48 5.77
C VAL A 85 7.57 -3.67 6.26
N SER A 86 7.62 -3.97 7.57
CA SER A 86 6.82 -5.05 8.16
C SER A 86 5.32 -4.82 7.99
N LEU A 87 4.83 -3.58 8.13
CA LEU A 87 3.42 -3.25 7.89
C LEU A 87 3.01 -3.53 6.44
N VAL A 88 3.85 -3.15 5.48
CA VAL A 88 3.60 -3.44 4.06
C VAL A 88 3.59 -4.95 3.81
N ASP A 89 4.55 -5.68 4.38
CA ASP A 89 4.62 -7.13 4.25
C ASP A 89 3.37 -7.82 4.81
N GLN A 90 2.92 -7.39 5.98
CA GLN A 90 1.70 -7.91 6.60
C GLN A 90 0.47 -7.63 5.74
N LEU A 91 0.29 -6.39 5.27
CA LEU A 91 -0.82 -6.01 4.39
C LEU A 91 -0.83 -6.87 3.11
N TYR A 92 0.34 -7.01 2.49
CA TYR A 92 0.48 -7.83 1.29
C TYR A 92 0.13 -9.29 1.57
N GLU A 93 0.79 -9.93 2.53
CA GLU A 93 0.59 -11.36 2.81
C GLU A 93 -0.83 -11.68 3.31
N LYS A 94 -1.37 -10.85 4.20
CA LYS A 94 -2.69 -11.10 4.81
C LYS A 94 -3.85 -10.78 3.86
N ALA A 95 -3.74 -9.78 2.97
CA ALA A 95 -4.87 -9.32 2.18
C ALA A 95 -4.65 -9.23 0.67
N LEU A 96 -3.53 -8.65 0.19
CA LEU A 96 -3.40 -8.25 -1.21
C LEU A 96 -2.76 -9.31 -2.12
N LYS A 97 -2.02 -10.25 -1.57
CA LYS A 97 -1.30 -11.29 -2.31
C LYS A 97 -2.13 -12.04 -3.38
N PRO A 98 -3.43 -12.34 -3.16
CA PRO A 98 -4.24 -12.99 -4.20
C PRO A 98 -4.42 -12.18 -5.49
N SER A 99 -4.24 -10.85 -5.43
CA SER A 99 -4.38 -9.95 -6.58
C SER A 99 -3.06 -9.63 -7.29
N LYS A 100 -1.96 -10.29 -6.93
CA LYS A 100 -0.65 -10.06 -7.55
C LYS A 100 -0.70 -10.16 -9.07
N GLY A 101 -0.06 -9.20 -9.75
CA GLY A 101 -0.03 -9.12 -11.20
C GLY A 101 -1.33 -8.62 -11.85
N ARG A 102 -2.29 -8.13 -11.06
CA ARG A 102 -3.56 -7.57 -11.53
C ARG A 102 -3.74 -6.08 -11.21
N TRP A 103 -2.66 -5.39 -10.85
CA TRP A 103 -2.70 -3.96 -10.53
C TRP A 103 -2.27 -3.13 -11.72
N LEU A 104 -3.11 -2.19 -12.11
CA LEU A 104 -2.82 -1.23 -13.18
C LEU A 104 -1.87 -0.13 -12.73
N GLY A 105 -1.89 0.19 -11.45
CA GLY A 105 -1.01 1.15 -10.82
C GLY A 105 -1.44 1.47 -9.40
N LEU A 106 -0.53 2.11 -8.66
CA LEU A 106 -0.78 2.62 -7.32
C LEU A 106 -0.55 4.13 -7.33
N LEU A 107 -1.53 4.88 -6.88
CA LEU A 107 -1.34 6.29 -6.54
C LEU A 107 -0.62 6.38 -5.19
N ALA A 108 0.28 7.33 -5.06
CA ALA A 108 0.90 7.62 -3.79
C ALA A 108 -0.11 8.27 -2.84
N GLY A 109 -0.16 7.78 -1.61
CA GLY A 109 -0.91 8.40 -0.54
C GLY A 109 -0.13 9.53 0.15
N HIS A 110 -0.61 9.97 1.30
CA HIS A 110 0.10 10.90 2.17
C HIS A 110 0.54 10.26 3.50
N HIS A 111 0.06 9.05 3.81
CA HIS A 111 0.41 8.23 4.96
C HIS A 111 1.50 7.19 4.63
N PHE A 112 2.61 7.61 4.04
CA PHE A 112 3.73 6.71 3.71
C PHE A 112 4.95 6.99 4.59
N ALA A 113 5.90 6.06 4.61
CA ALA A 113 7.24 6.27 5.16
C ALA A 113 8.27 6.33 4.04
N ASP A 114 9.25 7.25 4.17
CA ASP A 114 10.45 7.24 3.33
C ASP A 114 11.40 6.14 3.83
N LEU A 115 11.89 5.31 2.93
CA LEU A 115 12.85 4.26 3.23
C LEU A 115 14.28 4.73 2.93
N ARG A 116 15.28 4.07 3.53
CA ARG A 116 16.70 4.49 3.40
C ARG A 116 17.26 4.38 2.00
N ASP A 117 16.73 3.49 1.20
CA ASP A 117 17.14 3.30 -0.19
C ASP A 117 16.59 4.39 -1.12
N GLY A 118 15.88 5.38 -0.56
CA GLY A 118 15.26 6.47 -1.31
C GLY A 118 13.89 6.12 -1.89
N THR A 119 13.37 4.93 -1.62
CA THR A 119 12.00 4.55 -2.00
C THR A 119 11.00 4.91 -0.90
N THR A 120 9.72 4.71 -1.17
CA THR A 120 8.65 4.84 -0.17
C THR A 120 7.98 3.49 0.08
N THR A 121 7.24 3.39 1.18
CA THR A 121 6.42 2.20 1.47
C THR A 121 5.39 1.91 0.38
N ASP A 122 4.86 2.93 -0.29
CA ASP A 122 3.93 2.78 -1.41
C ASP A 122 4.64 2.18 -2.63
N GLN A 123 5.86 2.64 -2.93
CA GLN A 123 6.69 2.06 -3.99
C GLN A 123 7.09 0.62 -3.66
N TYR A 124 7.44 0.35 -2.40
CA TYR A 124 7.75 -1.01 -1.95
C TYR A 124 6.53 -1.94 -2.11
N LEU A 125 5.33 -1.49 -1.76
CA LEU A 125 4.11 -2.24 -2.01
C LEU A 125 3.89 -2.50 -3.51
N ALA A 126 4.11 -1.48 -4.36
CA ALA A 126 3.97 -1.62 -5.81
C ALA A 126 4.89 -2.70 -6.41
N TYR A 127 6.10 -2.86 -5.89
CA TYR A 127 7.00 -3.93 -6.32
C TYR A 127 6.53 -5.34 -5.92
N LYS A 128 5.71 -5.46 -4.89
CA LYS A 128 5.18 -6.75 -4.44
C LYS A 128 3.96 -7.21 -5.25
N LEU A 129 3.18 -6.25 -5.76
CA LEU A 129 1.91 -6.45 -6.45
C LEU A 129 2.08 -6.67 -7.95
#